data_fc8080378452b1ce5235159645f8b8bf
#
_entry.id   fc8080378452b1ce5235159645f8b8bf
#
_cell.length_a   1.000
_cell.length_b   1.000
_cell.length_c   1.000
_cell.angle_alpha   90.00
_cell.angle_beta   90.00
_cell.angle_gamma   90.00
#
_symmetry.space_group_name_H-M   'P 1'
#
loop_
_entity.id
_entity.type
_entity.pdbx_description
1 polymer ?
#
loop_
_entity_poly.entity_id
_entity_poly.type
_entity_poly.pdbx_seq_one_letter_code
_entity_poly.pdbx_strand_id
1 'polypeptide(L)'
;MGLPTLVALDRGASVLATDYYEAALDFTRHNAGQNGLPEPETALLNWRAPDRDLKVFDLVFAADVLYEESSVRALADLVPSLLAPDGEALFADPGRRYEPLFRELMQENGFRFETEETTVEVDGLDRDVTVLVHRIRRR
;
A
#
# COMPACT_ATOMS: atom_id res chain seq x y z
N MET A 1 -1.27 12.51 -4.62
CA MET A 1 -0.36 11.42 -4.24
C MET A 1 -0.18 11.38 -2.73
N GLY A 2 0.09 10.21 -2.16
CA GLY A 2 0.39 10.03 -0.74
C GLY A 2 -0.81 10.09 0.21
N LEU A 3 -2.06 10.04 -0.27
CA LEU A 3 -3.23 10.14 0.61
C LEU A 3 -3.21 9.15 1.79
N PRO A 4 -2.89 7.86 1.62
CA PRO A 4 -2.78 6.95 2.75
C PRO A 4 -1.72 7.38 3.77
N THR A 5 -0.58 7.91 3.29
CA THR A 5 0.47 8.49 4.15
C THR A 5 -0.06 9.65 4.98
N LEU A 6 -0.81 10.58 4.36
CA LEU A 6 -1.38 11.73 5.07
C LEU A 6 -2.36 11.29 6.16
N VAL A 7 -3.22 10.33 5.87
CA VAL A 7 -4.18 9.78 6.85
C VAL A 7 -3.45 9.13 8.02
N ALA A 8 -2.37 8.39 7.77
CA ALA A 8 -1.59 7.76 8.83
C ALA A 8 -0.87 8.80 9.71
N LEU A 9 -0.29 9.84 9.10
CA LEU A 9 0.34 10.96 9.83
C LEU A 9 -0.67 11.71 10.69
N ASP A 10 -1.87 11.99 10.16
CA ASP A 10 -2.94 12.66 10.91
C ASP A 10 -3.38 11.86 12.14
N ARG A 11 -3.24 10.55 12.09
CA ARG A 11 -3.50 9.64 13.21
C ARG A 11 -2.30 9.43 14.15
N GLY A 12 -1.21 10.17 13.94
CA GLY A 12 -0.02 10.14 14.79
C GLY A 12 0.91 8.96 14.54
N ALA A 13 0.79 8.25 13.40
CA ALA A 13 1.69 7.18 13.05
C ALA A 13 3.07 7.71 12.60
N SER A 14 4.13 6.94 12.90
CA SER A 14 5.44 7.11 12.25
C SER A 14 5.39 6.40 10.90
N VAL A 15 5.62 7.14 9.81
CA VAL A 15 5.40 6.65 8.44
C VAL A 15 6.67 6.76 7.62
N LEU A 16 7.03 5.67 6.94
CA LEU A 16 7.97 5.66 5.82
C LEU A 16 7.16 5.56 4.52
N ALA A 17 7.13 6.64 3.74
CA ALA A 17 6.53 6.63 2.42
C ALA A 17 7.56 6.20 1.37
N THR A 18 7.18 5.26 0.53
CA THR A 18 8.06 4.75 -0.53
C THR A 18 7.43 4.88 -1.90
N ASP A 19 8.26 5.16 -2.90
CA ASP A 19 7.86 5.19 -4.31
C ASP A 19 9.07 4.84 -5.19
N TYR A 20 8.83 4.52 -6.44
CA TYR A 20 9.89 4.34 -7.43
C TYR A 20 10.45 5.67 -7.92
N TYR A 21 9.63 6.74 -7.89
CA TYR A 21 9.98 8.07 -8.40
C TYR A 21 10.15 9.09 -7.27
N GLU A 22 11.27 9.78 -7.24
CA GLU A 22 11.55 10.86 -6.28
C GLU A 22 10.45 11.94 -6.33
N ALA A 23 9.99 12.30 -7.53
CA ALA A 23 8.93 13.30 -7.70
C ALA A 23 7.63 12.94 -6.95
N ALA A 24 7.30 11.65 -6.85
CA ALA A 24 6.11 11.20 -6.09
C ALA A 24 6.30 11.39 -4.59
N LEU A 25 7.53 11.18 -4.09
CA LEU A 25 7.90 11.42 -2.71
C LEU A 25 7.91 12.92 -2.39
N ASP A 26 8.40 13.75 -3.31
CA ASP A 26 8.34 15.21 -3.18
C ASP A 26 6.89 15.71 -3.07
N PHE A 27 5.99 15.21 -3.90
CA PHE A 27 4.57 15.51 -3.81
C PHE A 27 3.96 15.06 -2.48
N THR A 28 4.36 13.91 -1.96
CA THR A 28 3.87 13.42 -0.68
C THR A 28 4.32 14.33 0.47
N ARG A 29 5.59 14.74 0.50
CA ARG A 29 6.13 15.71 1.47
C ARG A 29 5.40 17.06 1.36
N HIS A 30 5.26 17.57 0.13
CA HIS A 30 4.54 18.82 -0.13
C HIS A 30 3.10 18.78 0.40
N ASN A 31 2.37 17.70 0.10
CA ASN A 31 0.98 17.54 0.54
C ASN A 31 0.88 17.44 2.08
N ALA A 32 1.82 16.77 2.74
CA ALA A 32 1.87 16.75 4.21
C ALA A 32 2.01 18.17 4.77
N GLY A 33 2.95 18.95 4.24
CA GLY A 33 3.14 20.36 4.64
C GLY A 33 1.93 21.24 4.39
N GLN A 34 1.25 21.09 3.24
CA GLN A 34 0.02 21.83 2.93
C GLN A 34 -1.14 21.52 3.89
N ASN A 35 -1.16 20.34 4.48
CA ASN A 35 -2.17 19.93 5.46
C ASN A 35 -1.72 20.12 6.92
N GLY A 36 -0.58 20.77 7.17
CA GLY A 36 -0.07 21.00 8.51
C GLY A 36 0.35 19.73 9.25
N LEU A 37 0.64 18.65 8.51
CA LEU A 37 1.07 17.36 9.04
C LEU A 37 2.61 17.31 9.17
N PRO A 38 3.14 16.45 10.05
CA PRO A 38 4.56 16.18 10.10
C PRO A 38 5.10 15.70 8.75
N GLU A 39 6.35 16.03 8.45
CA GLU A 39 7.01 15.52 7.25
C GLU A 39 7.27 14.01 7.40
N PRO A 40 6.80 13.16 6.47
CA PRO A 40 7.06 11.72 6.52
C PRO A 40 8.53 11.42 6.21
N GLU A 41 9.06 10.35 6.79
CA GLU A 41 10.26 9.72 6.23
C GLU A 41 9.94 9.22 4.82
N THR A 42 10.90 9.33 3.91
CA THR A 42 10.73 8.88 2.53
C THR A 42 11.93 8.06 2.06
N ALA A 43 11.68 7.08 1.21
CA ALA A 43 12.73 6.30 0.57
C ALA A 43 12.33 5.88 -0.86
N LEU A 44 13.27 5.89 -1.77
CA LEU A 44 13.11 5.23 -3.06
C LEU A 44 13.06 3.72 -2.85
N LEU A 45 12.09 3.06 -3.46
CA LEU A 45 11.95 1.62 -3.37
C LEU A 45 11.55 1.03 -4.72
N ASN A 46 12.45 0.26 -5.29
CA ASN A 46 12.15 -0.57 -6.45
C ASN A 46 11.67 -1.95 -5.97
N TRP A 47 10.39 -2.24 -6.12
CA TRP A 47 9.80 -3.52 -5.69
C TRP A 47 10.45 -4.75 -6.35
N ARG A 48 10.98 -4.60 -7.56
CA ARG A 48 11.64 -5.69 -8.34
C ARG A 48 13.10 -5.91 -7.94
N ALA A 49 13.71 -4.95 -7.26
CA ALA A 49 15.09 -5.00 -6.79
C ALA A 49 15.21 -4.24 -5.47
N PRO A 50 14.56 -4.72 -4.39
CA PRO A 50 14.60 -4.05 -3.10
C PRO A 50 15.99 -4.14 -2.49
N ASP A 51 16.36 -3.15 -1.68
CA ASP A 51 17.56 -3.20 -0.87
C ASP A 51 17.48 -4.35 0.14
N ARG A 52 18.63 -4.94 0.50
CA ARG A 52 18.68 -6.11 1.39
C ARG A 52 18.38 -5.78 2.86
N ASP A 53 18.58 -4.53 3.26
CA ASP A 53 18.44 -4.07 4.66
C ASP A 53 17.10 -3.35 4.90
N LEU A 54 16.01 -3.93 4.42
CA LEU A 54 14.67 -3.39 4.63
C LEU A 54 14.27 -3.49 6.10
N LYS A 55 13.74 -2.39 6.64
CA LYS A 55 13.11 -2.39 7.96
C LYS A 55 11.81 -3.19 7.91
N VAL A 56 11.41 -3.77 9.05
CA VAL A 56 10.10 -4.39 9.23
C VAL A 56 9.14 -3.41 9.90
N PHE A 57 7.86 -3.55 9.59
CA PHE A 57 6.80 -2.65 10.02
C PHE A 57 5.63 -3.44 10.61
N ASP A 58 4.94 -2.84 11.58
CA ASP A 58 3.70 -3.40 12.14
C ASP A 58 2.55 -3.30 11.13
N LEU A 59 2.60 -2.28 10.26
CA LEU A 59 1.59 -2.06 9.22
C LEU A 59 2.27 -1.66 7.90
N VAL A 60 1.96 -2.40 6.85
CA VAL A 60 2.27 -2.04 5.46
C VAL A 60 0.97 -1.76 4.73
N PHE A 61 0.87 -0.62 4.03
CA PHE A 61 -0.34 -0.32 3.28
C PHE A 61 -0.04 0.24 1.90
N ALA A 62 -0.95 -0.06 0.97
CA ALA A 62 -0.89 0.45 -0.39
C ALA A 62 -2.30 0.62 -0.97
N ALA A 63 -2.45 1.55 -1.91
CA ALA A 63 -3.70 1.79 -2.60
C ALA A 63 -3.46 1.84 -4.11
N ASP A 64 -4.31 1.09 -4.85
CA ASP A 64 -4.33 1.07 -6.31
C ASP A 64 -2.98 0.71 -6.97
N VAL A 65 -2.34 -0.36 -6.49
CA VAL A 65 -1.01 -0.82 -6.97
C VAL A 65 -1.05 -2.13 -7.77
N LEU A 66 -2.22 -2.78 -7.90
CA LEU A 66 -2.36 -4.12 -8.49
C LEU A 66 -2.73 -4.10 -9.99
N TYR A 67 -2.22 -3.13 -10.75
CA TYR A 67 -2.57 -2.89 -12.15
C TYR A 67 -1.60 -3.51 -13.17
N GLU A 68 -0.43 -3.99 -12.76
CA GLU A 68 0.60 -4.59 -13.62
C GLU A 68 1.09 -5.92 -13.03
N GLU A 69 1.12 -6.99 -13.85
CA GLU A 69 1.47 -8.34 -13.40
C GLU A 69 2.85 -8.41 -12.74
N SER A 70 3.85 -7.79 -13.36
CA SER A 70 5.23 -7.80 -12.84
C SER A 70 5.36 -7.10 -11.49
N SER A 71 4.58 -6.05 -11.26
CA SER A 71 4.51 -5.33 -9.99
C SER A 71 3.81 -6.16 -8.92
N VAL A 72 2.73 -6.87 -9.27
CA VAL A 72 2.00 -7.76 -8.36
C VAL A 72 2.90 -8.90 -7.87
N ARG A 73 3.65 -9.54 -8.77
CA ARG A 73 4.62 -10.58 -8.38
C ARG A 73 5.70 -10.06 -7.44
N ALA A 74 6.28 -8.89 -7.79
CA ALA A 74 7.29 -8.24 -6.95
C ALA A 74 6.73 -7.86 -5.56
N LEU A 75 5.50 -7.36 -5.48
CA LEU A 75 4.84 -7.05 -4.20
C LEU A 75 4.56 -8.30 -3.36
N ALA A 76 4.14 -9.40 -3.99
CA ALA A 76 3.89 -10.66 -3.29
C ALA A 76 5.16 -11.26 -2.67
N ASP A 77 6.32 -11.02 -3.30
CA ASP A 77 7.63 -11.42 -2.77
C ASP A 77 8.13 -10.45 -1.70
N LEU A 78 7.88 -9.16 -1.86
CA LEU A 78 8.40 -8.09 -1.01
C LEU A 78 7.62 -7.95 0.32
N VAL A 79 6.28 -7.91 0.27
CA VAL A 79 5.43 -7.63 1.44
C VAL A 79 5.72 -8.55 2.62
N PRO A 80 5.92 -9.88 2.43
CA PRO A 80 6.31 -10.77 3.53
C PRO A 80 7.57 -10.36 4.28
N SER A 81 8.54 -9.76 3.60
CA SER A 81 9.81 -9.31 4.20
C SER A 81 9.70 -7.98 4.92
N LEU A 82 8.68 -7.18 4.62
CA LEU A 82 8.42 -5.88 5.25
C LEU A 82 7.59 -5.99 6.52
N LEU A 83 6.92 -7.11 6.76
CA LEU A 83 6.01 -7.27 7.89
C LEU A 83 6.73 -7.87 9.11
N ALA A 84 6.56 -7.20 10.24
CA ALA A 84 6.88 -7.77 11.56
C ALA A 84 6.12 -9.10 11.77
N PRO A 85 6.54 -9.97 12.71
CA PRO A 85 5.89 -11.28 12.92
C PRO A 85 4.37 -11.18 13.11
N ASP A 86 3.89 -10.21 13.89
CA ASP A 86 2.48 -9.95 14.16
C ASP A 86 1.91 -8.79 13.33
N GLY A 87 2.67 -8.32 12.32
CA GLY A 87 2.28 -7.21 11.44
C GLY A 87 1.20 -7.60 10.44
N GLU A 88 0.53 -6.58 9.93
CA GLU A 88 -0.50 -6.75 8.90
C GLU A 88 -0.26 -5.86 7.69
N ALA A 89 -0.80 -6.25 6.54
CA ALA A 89 -0.85 -5.41 5.37
C ALA A 89 -2.30 -5.01 5.05
N LEU A 90 -2.49 -3.75 4.62
CA LEU A 90 -3.77 -3.22 4.14
C LEU A 90 -3.60 -2.78 2.69
N PHE A 91 -4.36 -3.40 1.80
CA PHE A 91 -4.37 -3.06 0.39
C PHE A 91 -5.77 -2.63 -0.03
N ALA A 92 -5.89 -1.42 -0.59
CA ALA A 92 -7.12 -0.94 -1.20
C ALA A 92 -7.01 -1.04 -2.71
N ASP A 93 -7.96 -1.73 -3.34
CA ASP A 93 -7.96 -2.01 -4.77
C ASP A 93 -9.35 -1.82 -5.40
N PRO A 94 -9.49 -1.07 -6.51
CA PRO A 94 -10.76 -0.86 -7.18
C PRO A 94 -11.18 -2.03 -8.10
N GLY A 95 -10.70 -3.24 -7.86
CA GLY A 95 -10.97 -4.41 -8.70
C GLY A 95 -10.04 -4.48 -9.92
N ARG A 96 -8.75 -4.24 -9.73
CA ARG A 96 -7.76 -4.35 -10.79
C ARG A 96 -7.62 -5.79 -11.28
N ARG A 97 -7.27 -5.94 -12.56
CA ARG A 97 -7.16 -7.23 -13.25
C ARG A 97 -6.28 -8.25 -12.52
N TYR A 98 -5.23 -7.80 -11.84
CA TYR A 98 -4.24 -8.66 -11.20
C TYR A 98 -4.41 -8.80 -9.68
N GLU A 99 -5.49 -8.24 -9.10
CA GLU A 99 -5.84 -8.47 -7.69
C GLU A 99 -5.96 -9.97 -7.35
N PRO A 100 -6.66 -10.80 -8.17
CA PRO A 100 -6.77 -12.23 -7.87
C PRO A 100 -5.41 -12.94 -7.85
N LEU A 101 -4.49 -12.57 -8.75
CA LEU A 101 -3.13 -13.10 -8.78
C LEU A 101 -2.35 -12.75 -7.50
N PHE A 102 -2.47 -11.49 -7.03
CA PHE A 102 -1.84 -11.06 -5.80
C PHE A 102 -2.33 -11.88 -4.61
N ARG A 103 -3.64 -12.09 -4.52
CA ARG A 103 -4.26 -12.91 -3.48
C ARG A 103 -3.74 -14.35 -3.49
N GLU A 104 -3.69 -14.99 -4.66
CA GLU A 104 -3.18 -16.34 -4.84
C GLU A 104 -1.73 -16.46 -4.34
N LEU A 105 -0.83 -15.60 -4.83
CA LEU A 105 0.59 -15.61 -4.46
C LEU A 105 0.81 -15.37 -2.96
N MET A 106 0.07 -14.42 -2.36
CA MET A 106 0.17 -14.17 -0.92
C MET A 106 -0.36 -15.35 -0.10
N GLN A 107 -1.42 -16.04 -0.56
CA GLN A 107 -1.94 -17.24 0.12
C GLN A 107 -0.95 -18.40 0.04
N GLU A 108 -0.26 -18.58 -1.09
CA GLU A 108 0.84 -19.54 -1.24
C GLU A 108 2.00 -19.22 -0.29
N ASN A 109 2.27 -17.94 -0.05
CA ASN A 109 3.27 -17.46 0.92
C ASN A 109 2.81 -17.55 2.40
N GLY A 110 1.65 -18.19 2.68
CA GLY A 110 1.18 -18.44 4.05
C GLY A 110 0.40 -17.28 4.67
N PHE A 111 -0.17 -16.40 3.86
CA PHE A 111 -1.02 -15.31 4.33
C PHE A 111 -2.51 -15.62 4.18
N ARG A 112 -3.35 -14.99 4.99
CA ARG A 112 -4.81 -15.01 4.90
C ARG A 112 -5.33 -13.62 4.61
N PHE A 113 -6.47 -13.56 3.94
CA PHE A 113 -7.16 -12.33 3.58
C PHE A 113 -8.49 -12.22 4.32
N GLU A 114 -8.76 -11.06 4.89
CA GLU A 114 -10.07 -10.58 5.27
C GLU A 114 -10.36 -9.41 4.32
N THR A 115 -11.41 -9.53 3.50
CA THR A 115 -11.72 -8.52 2.47
C THR A 115 -13.05 -7.88 2.80
N GLU A 116 -13.03 -6.55 2.89
CA GLU A 116 -14.23 -5.73 2.96
C GLU A 116 -14.44 -5.07 1.60
N GLU A 117 -15.69 -5.02 1.17
CA GLU A 117 -16.12 -4.30 -0.03
C GLU A 117 -16.79 -3.01 0.40
N THR A 118 -16.32 -1.88 -0.11
CA THR A 118 -16.91 -0.59 0.15
C THR A 118 -17.20 0.13 -1.15
N THR A 119 -18.29 0.89 -1.17
CA THR A 119 -18.70 1.70 -2.32
C THR A 119 -18.41 3.15 -2.02
N VAL A 120 -17.74 3.82 -2.94
CA VAL A 120 -17.32 5.22 -2.82
C VAL A 120 -17.96 6.03 -3.95
N GLU A 121 -18.69 7.07 -3.59
CA GLU A 121 -19.12 8.10 -4.54
C GLU A 121 -17.88 8.90 -4.96
N VAL A 122 -17.71 9.10 -6.26
CA VAL A 122 -16.62 9.91 -6.80
C VAL A 122 -17.20 11.07 -7.57
N ASP A 123 -16.91 12.28 -7.14
CA ASP A 123 -17.35 13.50 -7.80
C ASP A 123 -16.95 13.50 -9.28
N GLY A 124 -17.95 13.72 -10.15
CA GLY A 124 -17.75 13.74 -11.60
C GLY A 124 -17.82 12.39 -12.30
N LEU A 125 -18.12 11.29 -11.58
CA LEU A 125 -18.48 10.01 -12.16
C LEU A 125 -19.98 9.75 -12.01
N ASP A 126 -20.62 9.27 -13.08
CA ASP A 126 -22.06 8.90 -13.06
C ASP A 126 -22.34 7.56 -12.35
N ARG A 127 -21.33 6.99 -11.68
CA ARG A 127 -21.42 5.70 -10.99
C ARG A 127 -20.50 5.67 -9.77
N ASP A 128 -20.95 4.97 -8.76
CA ASP A 128 -20.14 4.63 -7.62
C ASP A 128 -18.98 3.67 -7.99
N VAL A 129 -17.87 3.79 -7.28
CA VAL A 129 -16.72 2.91 -7.42
C VAL A 129 -16.67 1.96 -6.25
N THR A 130 -16.69 0.66 -6.54
CA THR A 130 -16.46 -0.36 -5.54
C THR A 130 -14.95 -0.52 -5.30
N VAL A 131 -14.56 -0.50 -4.03
CA VAL A 131 -13.19 -0.70 -3.58
C VAL A 131 -13.13 -1.91 -2.66
N LEU A 132 -12.24 -2.84 -2.94
CA LEU A 132 -11.89 -3.95 -2.08
C LEU A 132 -10.80 -3.49 -1.10
N VAL A 133 -11.04 -3.66 0.19
CA VAL A 133 -10.03 -3.41 1.23
C VAL A 133 -9.61 -4.75 1.81
N HIS A 134 -8.39 -5.14 1.51
CA HIS A 134 -7.80 -6.39 1.95
C HIS A 134 -6.98 -6.18 3.21
N ARG A 135 -7.35 -6.83 4.30
CA ARG A 135 -6.52 -7.00 5.48
C ARG A 135 -5.82 -8.35 5.40
N ILE A 136 -4.50 -8.32 5.39
CA ILE A 136 -3.64 -9.45 5.06
C ILE A 136 -2.75 -9.73 6.27
N ARG A 137 -2.78 -10.96 6.79
CA ARG A 137 -2.02 -11.39 7.96
C ARG A 137 -1.41 -12.76 7.73
N ARG A 138 -0.34 -13.07 8.44
CA ARG A 138 0.19 -14.45 8.49
C ARG A 138 -0.88 -15.41 9.03
N ARG A 139 -0.87 -16.64 8.53
CA ARG A 139 -1.75 -17.73 9.02
C ARG A 139 -1.31 -18.22 10.39
#